data_a53dce24fe12a4d550687c30807e10ab
#
_entry.id   a53dce24fe12a4d550687c30807e10ab
#
_cell.length_a   1.000
_cell.length_b   1.000
_cell.length_c   1.000
_cell.angle_alpha   90.00
_cell.angle_beta   90.00
_cell.angle_gamma   90.00
#
_symmetry.space_group_name_H-M   'P 1'
#
loop_
_entity.id
_entity.type
_entity.pdbx_description
1 polymer ?
#
loop_
_entity_poly.entity_id
_entity_poly.type
_entity_poly.pdbx_seq_one_letter_code
_entity_poly.pdbx_strand_id
1 'polypeptide(L)'
;MKKEQLKDFDNLAQSLFYEMFGDPAENEKGWEVKKLGDISSIGTGSTPNRKNKDFYKNGTYPWVKSTEVCNLPIYSVEEYITEEALKNSNCTLYPPNTILMAMYGQGKTRGQIGLLKIEACTNQAVAAIMPTKEVVDEIFLSQHLMLMYEHIRNMARGGNQANLNLSIVKSIQIFLPPLSLQRLFAQRIEQIEREKSEVQKSIQDLETLLASRMQYWFE
;
A
#
# COMPACT_ATOMS: atom_id res chain seq x y z
N MET A 1 0.24 -8.18 25.70
CA MET A 1 -0.84 -9.10 25.24
C MET A 1 -1.53 -8.61 23.96
N LYS A 2 -2.49 -7.66 23.97
CA LYS A 2 -3.21 -7.29 22.71
C LYS A 2 -2.35 -6.62 21.63
N LYS A 3 -1.38 -5.77 21.96
CA LYS A 3 -0.41 -5.20 20.99
C LYS A 3 0.54 -6.24 20.40
N GLU A 4 0.86 -7.25 21.13
CA GLU A 4 1.62 -8.41 20.71
C GLU A 4 0.81 -9.26 19.71
N GLN A 5 -0.48 -9.45 20.00
CA GLN A 5 -1.41 -10.15 19.13
C GLN A 5 -1.58 -9.47 17.75
N LEU A 6 -1.54 -8.14 17.66
CA LEU A 6 -1.54 -7.43 16.37
C LEU A 6 -0.29 -7.75 15.53
N LYS A 7 0.87 -7.85 16.15
CA LYS A 7 2.10 -8.26 15.47
C LYS A 7 2.03 -9.72 15.01
N ASP A 8 1.34 -10.57 15.75
CA ASP A 8 1.17 -11.97 15.38
C ASP A 8 0.34 -12.14 14.10
N PHE A 9 -0.66 -11.25 13.86
CA PHE A 9 -1.40 -11.24 12.59
C PHE A 9 -0.52 -10.88 11.40
N ASP A 10 0.39 -9.91 11.54
CA ASP A 10 1.33 -9.57 10.47
C ASP A 10 2.29 -10.73 10.17
N ASN A 11 2.79 -11.38 11.21
CA ASN A 11 3.61 -12.58 11.08
C ASN A 11 2.85 -13.74 10.43
N LEU A 12 1.56 -13.91 10.76
CA LEU A 12 0.70 -14.95 10.18
C LEU A 12 0.50 -14.72 8.68
N ALA A 13 0.22 -13.48 8.26
CA ALA A 13 0.07 -13.13 6.85
C ALA A 13 1.34 -13.43 6.06
N GLN A 14 2.50 -13.07 6.60
CA GLN A 14 3.80 -13.37 6.00
C GLN A 14 4.07 -14.88 5.94
N SER A 15 3.85 -15.61 7.03
CA SER A 15 4.04 -17.06 7.09
C SER A 15 3.16 -17.79 6.09
N LEU A 16 1.91 -17.37 5.95
CA LEU A 16 0.97 -17.92 4.98
C LEU A 16 1.47 -17.72 3.54
N PHE A 17 2.04 -16.53 3.24
CA PHE A 17 2.62 -16.29 1.92
C PHE A 17 3.77 -17.25 1.62
N TYR A 18 4.72 -17.39 2.54
CA TYR A 18 5.87 -18.30 2.37
C TYR A 18 5.45 -19.77 2.26
N GLU A 19 4.47 -20.20 3.05
CA GLU A 19 3.93 -21.57 2.97
C GLU A 19 3.31 -21.86 1.60
N MET A 20 2.47 -20.94 1.12
CA MET A 20 1.74 -21.13 -0.13
C MET A 20 2.62 -20.95 -1.36
N PHE A 21 3.53 -19.98 -1.35
CA PHE A 21 4.21 -19.52 -2.57
C PHE A 21 5.74 -19.61 -2.52
N GLY A 22 6.37 -19.74 -1.34
CA GLY A 22 7.82 -19.66 -1.15
C GLY A 22 8.32 -18.23 -0.99
N ASP A 23 9.63 -18.05 -0.99
CA ASP A 23 10.27 -16.74 -0.89
C ASP A 23 10.07 -15.94 -2.20
N PRO A 24 9.53 -14.70 -2.14
CA PRO A 24 9.28 -13.89 -3.33
C PRO A 24 10.55 -13.48 -4.08
N ALA A 25 11.71 -13.45 -3.43
CA ALA A 25 12.99 -13.13 -4.06
C ALA A 25 13.65 -14.35 -4.72
N GLU A 26 13.44 -15.56 -4.16
CA GLU A 26 14.14 -16.77 -4.59
C GLU A 26 13.31 -17.61 -5.58
N ASN A 27 11.98 -17.51 -5.54
CA ASN A 27 11.06 -18.31 -6.36
C ASN A 27 11.35 -19.84 -6.32
N GLU A 28 11.54 -20.37 -5.14
CA GLU A 28 11.94 -21.78 -4.92
C GLU A 28 10.96 -22.81 -5.53
N LYS A 29 9.68 -22.42 -5.69
CA LYS A 29 8.64 -23.28 -6.28
C LYS A 29 8.61 -23.23 -7.80
N GLY A 30 9.42 -22.37 -8.45
CA GLY A 30 9.56 -22.29 -9.90
C GLY A 30 8.32 -21.74 -10.63
N TRP A 31 7.59 -20.80 -10.02
CA TRP A 31 6.46 -20.13 -10.64
C TRP A 31 6.90 -19.34 -11.89
N GLU A 32 6.00 -19.15 -12.85
CA GLU A 32 6.24 -18.27 -14.00
C GLU A 32 6.56 -16.84 -13.51
N VAL A 33 7.56 -16.19 -14.11
CA VAL A 33 7.97 -14.82 -13.73
C VAL A 33 7.63 -13.85 -14.84
N LYS A 34 6.98 -12.74 -14.50
CA LYS A 34 6.70 -11.61 -15.41
C LYS A 34 7.15 -10.29 -14.80
N LYS A 35 7.38 -9.28 -15.64
CA LYS A 35 7.61 -7.92 -15.16
C LYS A 35 6.30 -7.31 -14.67
N LEU A 36 6.37 -6.52 -13.62
CA LEU A 36 5.22 -5.83 -13.07
C LEU A 36 4.49 -4.96 -14.12
N GLY A 37 5.25 -4.35 -15.04
CA GLY A 37 4.69 -3.58 -16.14
C GLY A 37 3.94 -4.39 -17.19
N ASP A 38 4.15 -5.72 -17.26
CA ASP A 38 3.47 -6.60 -18.20
C ASP A 38 2.13 -7.12 -17.65
N ILE A 39 1.95 -7.03 -16.32
CA ILE A 39 0.76 -7.54 -15.61
C ILE A 39 -0.07 -6.44 -14.93
N SER A 40 0.35 -5.18 -15.09
CA SER A 40 -0.32 -4.03 -14.45
C SER A 40 -0.19 -2.77 -15.31
N SER A 41 -1.19 -1.92 -15.28
CA SER A 41 -1.05 -0.53 -15.73
C SER A 41 -0.40 0.28 -14.63
N ILE A 42 0.67 1.02 -14.93
CA ILE A 42 1.44 1.76 -13.93
C ILE A 42 1.55 3.22 -14.33
N GLY A 43 1.05 4.08 -13.46
CA GLY A 43 1.09 5.53 -13.59
C GLY A 43 1.69 6.20 -12.36
N THR A 44 1.64 7.52 -12.35
CA THR A 44 1.99 8.37 -11.20
C THR A 44 1.04 9.56 -11.14
N GLY A 45 0.95 10.17 -9.98
CA GLY A 45 0.18 11.40 -9.81
C GLY A 45 0.98 12.66 -10.04
N SER A 46 0.43 13.76 -9.56
CA SER A 46 1.00 15.10 -9.66
C SER A 46 0.76 15.88 -8.37
N THR A 47 1.52 16.94 -8.17
CA THR A 47 1.28 17.92 -7.10
C THR A 47 0.69 19.18 -7.73
N PRO A 48 -0.58 19.50 -7.47
CA PRO A 48 -1.16 20.77 -7.88
C PRO A 48 -0.34 21.94 -7.35
N ASN A 49 -0.38 23.08 -8.06
CA ASN A 49 0.43 24.23 -7.68
C ASN A 49 0.15 24.67 -6.23
N ARG A 50 1.10 24.46 -5.33
CA ARG A 50 1.01 24.79 -3.90
C ARG A 50 0.83 26.28 -3.60
N LYS A 51 1.19 27.17 -4.54
CA LYS A 51 0.95 28.62 -4.41
C LYS A 51 -0.51 28.99 -4.61
N ASN A 52 -1.27 28.18 -5.34
CA ASN A 52 -2.71 28.36 -5.49
C ASN A 52 -3.46 27.66 -4.33
N LYS A 53 -3.83 28.44 -3.31
CA LYS A 53 -4.51 27.94 -2.12
C LYS A 53 -5.92 27.40 -2.43
N ASP A 54 -6.54 27.88 -3.50
CA ASP A 54 -7.89 27.44 -3.91
C ASP A 54 -7.90 25.99 -4.42
N PHE A 55 -6.74 25.44 -4.80
CA PHE A 55 -6.60 24.04 -5.15
C PHE A 55 -6.72 23.09 -3.96
N TYR A 56 -6.60 23.60 -2.72
CA TYR A 56 -6.58 22.80 -1.49
C TYR A 56 -7.70 23.19 -0.51
N LYS A 57 -8.21 24.43 -0.60
CA LYS A 57 -9.23 24.91 0.33
C LYS A 57 -10.58 24.22 0.04
N ASN A 58 -11.13 23.56 1.06
CA ASN A 58 -12.38 22.80 0.94
C ASN A 58 -12.30 21.69 -0.13
N GLY A 59 -11.12 21.09 -0.33
CA GLY A 59 -10.93 19.95 -1.24
C GLY A 59 -11.79 18.75 -0.84
N THR A 60 -12.29 18.03 -1.83
CA THR A 60 -13.11 16.83 -1.64
C THR A 60 -12.49 15.57 -2.24
N TYR A 61 -11.49 15.73 -3.10
CA TYR A 61 -10.77 14.61 -3.71
C TYR A 61 -9.56 14.23 -2.84
N PRO A 62 -9.53 13.02 -2.29
CA PRO A 62 -8.39 12.55 -1.50
C PRO A 62 -7.09 12.62 -2.30
N TRP A 63 -6.00 13.07 -1.67
CA TRP A 63 -4.70 13.21 -2.32
C TRP A 63 -3.58 12.66 -1.45
N VAL A 64 -3.10 11.46 -1.81
CA VAL A 64 -2.11 10.68 -1.06
C VAL A 64 -0.70 11.21 -1.30
N LYS A 65 0.02 11.47 -0.23
CA LYS A 65 1.46 11.76 -0.24
C LYS A 65 2.27 10.47 -0.06
N SER A 66 3.49 10.44 -0.56
CA SER A 66 4.37 9.27 -0.38
C SER A 66 4.62 8.90 1.09
N THR A 67 4.51 9.85 2.01
CA THR A 67 4.66 9.63 3.46
C THR A 67 3.50 8.85 4.08
N GLU A 68 2.35 8.80 3.42
CA GLU A 68 1.17 8.06 3.86
C GLU A 68 1.17 6.61 3.34
N VAL A 69 2.10 6.28 2.43
CA VAL A 69 2.30 4.91 1.94
C VAL A 69 3.25 4.19 2.92
N CYS A 70 2.70 3.35 3.79
CA CYS A 70 3.41 2.79 4.95
C CYS A 70 3.09 1.30 5.23
N ASN A 71 2.96 0.49 4.17
CA ASN A 71 2.63 -0.94 4.21
C ASN A 71 1.29 -1.25 4.88
N LEU A 72 0.33 -0.33 4.77
CA LEU A 72 -1.02 -0.45 5.31
C LEU A 72 -2.07 -0.13 4.24
N PRO A 73 -3.30 -0.66 4.38
CA PRO A 73 -4.43 -0.20 3.58
C PRO A 73 -4.73 1.28 3.86
N ILE A 74 -5.05 2.04 2.80
CA ILE A 74 -5.31 3.49 2.86
C ILE A 74 -6.81 3.72 2.78
N TYR A 75 -7.42 4.01 3.93
CA TYR A 75 -8.87 4.30 4.07
C TYR A 75 -9.18 5.80 4.14
N SER A 76 -8.19 6.62 4.44
CA SER A 76 -8.29 8.08 4.57
C SER A 76 -6.95 8.73 4.27
N VAL A 77 -6.96 10.02 4.04
CA VAL A 77 -5.77 10.83 3.74
C VAL A 77 -5.76 12.09 4.59
N GLU A 78 -4.58 12.67 4.76
CA GLU A 78 -4.43 13.93 5.49
C GLU A 78 -4.87 15.14 4.66
N GLU A 79 -4.79 15.06 3.34
CA GLU A 79 -4.94 16.21 2.44
C GLU A 79 -5.90 15.91 1.29
N TYR A 80 -6.68 16.92 0.92
CA TYR A 80 -7.65 16.84 -0.15
C TYR A 80 -7.38 17.96 -1.16
N ILE A 81 -7.70 17.71 -2.43
CA ILE A 81 -7.66 18.71 -3.51
C ILE A 81 -9.05 18.99 -4.04
N THR A 82 -9.22 20.16 -4.65
CA THR A 82 -10.50 20.56 -5.26
C THR A 82 -10.67 19.94 -6.65
N GLU A 83 -11.89 19.95 -7.17
CA GLU A 83 -12.18 19.55 -8.55
C GLU A 83 -11.42 20.43 -9.56
N GLU A 84 -11.25 21.72 -9.25
CA GLU A 84 -10.47 22.65 -10.06
C GLU A 84 -8.99 22.23 -10.11
N ALA A 85 -8.42 21.82 -8.98
CA ALA A 85 -7.06 21.28 -8.93
C ALA A 85 -6.93 20.01 -9.76
N LEU A 86 -7.92 19.10 -9.69
CA LEU A 86 -7.94 17.87 -10.47
C LEU A 86 -7.97 18.15 -11.98
N LYS A 87 -8.80 19.10 -12.43
CA LYS A 87 -8.93 19.49 -13.85
C LYS A 87 -7.74 20.27 -14.40
N ASN A 88 -7.09 21.09 -13.56
CA ASN A 88 -6.01 21.99 -13.96
C ASN A 88 -4.60 21.48 -13.61
N SER A 89 -4.48 20.24 -13.16
CA SER A 89 -3.20 19.58 -12.92
C SER A 89 -3.19 18.19 -13.54
N ASN A 90 -2.03 17.59 -13.68
CA ASN A 90 -1.90 16.21 -14.18
C ASN A 90 -2.19 15.17 -13.08
N CYS A 91 -3.13 15.47 -12.19
CA CYS A 91 -3.58 14.51 -11.18
C CYS A 91 -4.50 13.48 -11.82
N THR A 92 -4.24 12.22 -11.53
CA THR A 92 -5.09 11.09 -11.94
C THR A 92 -5.83 10.59 -10.71
N LEU A 93 -7.13 10.40 -10.82
CA LEU A 93 -7.96 9.77 -9.79
C LEU A 93 -7.90 8.25 -9.99
N TYR A 94 -7.32 7.56 -9.03
CA TYR A 94 -7.15 6.10 -9.04
C TYR A 94 -8.28 5.42 -8.25
N PRO A 95 -8.82 4.30 -8.75
CA PRO A 95 -9.90 3.58 -8.08
C PRO A 95 -9.40 2.82 -6.83
N PRO A 96 -10.32 2.37 -5.95
CA PRO A 96 -10.01 1.41 -4.90
C PRO A 96 -9.33 0.16 -5.46
N ASN A 97 -8.51 -0.49 -4.64
CA ASN A 97 -7.66 -1.63 -4.97
C ASN A 97 -6.47 -1.31 -5.91
N THR A 98 -6.21 -0.02 -6.18
CA THR A 98 -4.91 0.39 -6.74
C THR A 98 -3.83 0.23 -5.68
N ILE A 99 -2.72 -0.41 -6.05
CA ILE A 99 -1.54 -0.55 -5.19
C ILE A 99 -0.68 0.70 -5.37
N LEU A 100 -0.30 1.33 -4.28
CA LEU A 100 0.59 2.48 -4.27
C LEU A 100 1.98 2.06 -3.81
N MET A 101 3.03 2.54 -4.50
CA MET A 101 4.42 2.36 -4.10
C MET A 101 5.10 3.71 -3.95
N ALA A 102 5.67 3.98 -2.78
CA ALA A 102 6.46 5.19 -2.56
C ALA A 102 7.80 5.08 -3.32
N MET A 103 7.97 5.90 -4.36
CA MET A 103 9.20 5.94 -5.16
C MET A 103 10.30 6.79 -4.52
N TYR A 104 9.90 7.85 -3.80
CA TYR A 104 10.80 8.79 -3.12
C TYR A 104 10.51 8.80 -1.63
N GLY A 105 11.53 9.15 -0.86
CA GLY A 105 11.42 9.32 0.58
C GLY A 105 12.71 8.95 1.31
N GLN A 106 12.92 9.62 2.44
CA GLN A 106 14.05 9.31 3.34
C GLN A 106 13.70 8.15 4.28
N GLY A 107 14.70 7.56 4.88
CA GLY A 107 14.51 6.49 5.85
C GLY A 107 13.79 5.27 5.26
N LYS A 108 12.67 4.88 5.85
CA LYS A 108 11.91 3.68 5.49
C LYS A 108 10.87 3.88 4.38
N THR A 109 10.53 5.11 4.00
CA THR A 109 9.38 5.42 3.12
C THR A 109 9.55 4.81 1.72
N ARG A 110 10.71 4.99 1.09
CA ARG A 110 10.96 4.49 -0.26
C ARG A 110 10.82 2.96 -0.34
N GLY A 111 10.01 2.49 -1.27
CA GLY A 111 9.70 1.07 -1.49
C GLY A 111 8.53 0.55 -0.66
N GLN A 112 7.95 1.37 0.23
CA GLN A 112 6.74 0.97 0.95
C GLN A 112 5.54 0.92 0.03
N ILE A 113 4.61 0.04 0.38
CA ILE A 113 3.41 -0.29 -0.39
C ILE A 113 2.18 0.16 0.39
N GLY A 114 1.13 0.56 -0.30
CA GLY A 114 -0.19 0.80 0.28
C GLY A 114 -1.27 0.31 -0.68
N LEU A 115 -2.36 -0.23 -0.16
CA LEU A 115 -3.52 -0.63 -0.97
C LEU A 115 -4.64 0.39 -0.76
N LEU A 116 -5.03 1.10 -1.82
CA LEU A 116 -6.15 2.05 -1.75
C LEU A 116 -7.46 1.33 -1.43
N LYS A 117 -8.18 1.81 -0.45
CA LYS A 117 -9.55 1.38 -0.12
C LYS A 117 -10.59 2.47 -0.47
N ILE A 118 -10.13 3.60 -0.94
CA ILE A 118 -10.91 4.75 -1.42
C ILE A 118 -10.42 5.16 -2.81
N GLU A 119 -11.20 5.92 -3.54
CA GLU A 119 -10.69 6.68 -4.69
C GLU A 119 -9.76 7.78 -4.22
N ALA A 120 -8.58 7.91 -4.84
CA ALA A 120 -7.63 8.96 -4.47
C ALA A 120 -6.71 9.35 -5.63
N CYS A 121 -6.28 10.60 -5.63
CA CYS A 121 -5.12 11.06 -6.39
C CYS A 121 -3.84 10.80 -5.59
N THR A 122 -2.68 10.92 -6.24
CA THR A 122 -1.39 10.81 -5.59
C THR A 122 -0.46 11.94 -6.00
N ASN A 123 0.60 12.19 -5.23
CA ASN A 123 1.69 13.04 -5.69
C ASN A 123 2.62 12.28 -6.67
N GLN A 124 3.53 12.98 -7.31
CA GLN A 124 4.49 12.41 -8.28
C GLN A 124 5.52 11.48 -7.65
N ALA A 125 5.62 11.43 -6.32
CA ALA A 125 6.54 10.55 -5.59
C ALA A 125 5.98 9.14 -5.36
N VAL A 126 4.75 8.88 -5.84
CA VAL A 126 4.04 7.61 -5.71
C VAL A 126 3.79 7.01 -7.09
N ALA A 127 4.15 5.75 -7.28
CA ALA A 127 3.68 4.94 -8.39
C ALA A 127 2.33 4.31 -8.02
N ALA A 128 1.35 4.45 -8.91
CA ALA A 128 0.05 3.80 -8.81
C ALA A 128 0.01 2.60 -9.76
N ILE A 129 -0.18 1.42 -9.20
CA ILE A 129 -0.12 0.14 -9.88
C ILE A 129 -1.53 -0.44 -9.89
N MET A 130 -2.11 -0.59 -11.07
CA MET A 130 -3.44 -1.17 -11.29
C MET A 130 -3.26 -2.56 -11.90
N PRO A 131 -3.45 -3.64 -11.12
CA PRO A 131 -3.27 -5.01 -11.58
C PRO A 131 -4.29 -5.38 -12.68
N THR A 132 -3.86 -6.22 -13.65
CA THR A 132 -4.74 -6.85 -14.62
C THR A 132 -5.44 -8.04 -13.94
N LYS A 133 -6.72 -7.90 -13.60
CA LYS A 133 -7.50 -8.82 -12.74
C LYS A 133 -7.60 -10.26 -13.27
N GLU A 134 -7.40 -10.44 -14.57
CA GLU A 134 -7.39 -11.75 -15.21
C GLU A 134 -6.05 -12.47 -15.05
N VAL A 135 -5.01 -11.76 -14.57
CA VAL A 135 -3.64 -12.25 -14.46
C VAL A 135 -3.17 -12.31 -13.02
N VAL A 136 -3.46 -11.27 -12.25
CA VAL A 136 -2.95 -11.13 -10.89
C VAL A 136 -3.97 -10.50 -9.94
N ASP A 137 -4.08 -11.09 -8.75
CA ASP A 137 -4.90 -10.59 -7.65
C ASP A 137 -4.19 -9.43 -6.93
N GLU A 138 -4.92 -8.36 -6.61
CA GLU A 138 -4.35 -7.15 -6.00
C GLU A 138 -3.82 -7.39 -4.58
N ILE A 139 -4.45 -8.25 -3.79
CA ILE A 139 -4.00 -8.57 -2.43
C ILE A 139 -2.75 -9.43 -2.47
N PHE A 140 -2.73 -10.47 -3.33
CA PHE A 140 -1.54 -11.26 -3.57
C PHE A 140 -0.37 -10.37 -4.02
N LEU A 141 -0.58 -9.50 -5.02
CA LEU A 141 0.46 -8.63 -5.54
C LEU A 141 0.97 -7.63 -4.50
N SER A 142 0.08 -7.05 -3.71
CA SER A 142 0.48 -6.12 -2.65
C SER A 142 1.35 -6.79 -1.59
N GLN A 143 0.99 -8.00 -1.15
CA GLN A 143 1.78 -8.79 -0.20
C GLN A 143 3.13 -9.21 -0.79
N HIS A 144 3.15 -9.67 -2.05
CA HIS A 144 4.39 -10.00 -2.76
C HIS A 144 5.35 -8.80 -2.77
N LEU A 145 4.87 -7.62 -3.15
CA LEU A 145 5.68 -6.39 -3.19
C LEU A 145 6.15 -5.94 -1.80
N MET A 146 5.30 -6.07 -0.76
CA MET A 146 5.68 -5.78 0.62
C MET A 146 6.83 -6.66 1.09
N LEU A 147 6.78 -7.96 0.80
CA LEU A 147 7.83 -8.92 1.18
C LEU A 147 9.13 -8.69 0.40
N MET A 148 9.05 -8.14 -0.81
CA MET A 148 10.22 -7.73 -1.61
C MET A 148 10.81 -6.37 -1.22
N TYR A 149 10.37 -5.74 -0.15
CA TYR A 149 10.74 -4.37 0.23
C TYR A 149 12.25 -4.08 0.15
N GLU A 150 13.08 -4.90 0.78
CA GLU A 150 14.55 -4.69 0.76
C GLU A 150 15.13 -4.89 -0.64
N HIS A 151 14.63 -5.86 -1.40
CA HIS A 151 15.06 -6.08 -2.78
C HIS A 151 14.73 -4.86 -3.66
N ILE A 152 13.50 -4.36 -3.59
CA ILE A 152 13.04 -3.17 -4.32
C ILE A 152 13.88 -1.94 -3.97
N ARG A 153 14.19 -1.72 -2.70
CA ARG A 153 15.05 -0.61 -2.25
C ARG A 153 16.45 -0.71 -2.83
N ASN A 154 16.99 -1.91 -2.94
CA ASN A 154 18.34 -2.14 -3.48
C ASN A 154 18.41 -1.90 -4.98
N MET A 155 17.33 -2.09 -5.75
CA MET A 155 17.26 -1.74 -7.17
C MET A 155 17.56 -0.25 -7.43
N ALA A 156 17.27 0.64 -6.49
CA ALA A 156 17.57 2.07 -6.58
C ALA A 156 19.03 2.42 -6.27
N ARG A 157 19.82 1.49 -5.69
CA ARG A 157 21.21 1.74 -5.27
C ARG A 157 22.24 1.54 -6.38
N GLY A 158 21.87 0.92 -7.50
CA GLY A 158 22.76 0.57 -8.61
C GLY A 158 23.09 1.68 -9.60
N GLY A 159 22.68 2.94 -9.36
CA GLY A 159 22.91 4.07 -10.26
C GLY A 159 23.09 5.39 -9.53
N ASN A 160 23.40 6.47 -10.28
CA ASN A 160 23.53 7.84 -9.76
C ASN A 160 22.23 8.43 -9.14
N GLN A 161 21.12 7.68 -9.12
CA GLN A 161 19.84 8.13 -8.58
C GLN A 161 19.46 7.27 -7.36
N ALA A 162 19.39 7.92 -6.21
CA ALA A 162 19.00 7.29 -4.95
C ALA A 162 17.49 6.98 -4.83
N ASN A 163 16.68 7.19 -5.89
CA ASN A 163 15.24 7.05 -5.89
C ASN A 163 14.77 6.01 -6.91
N LEU A 164 13.64 5.38 -6.64
CA LEU A 164 12.90 4.60 -7.63
C LEU A 164 12.30 5.53 -8.68
N ASN A 165 12.03 4.98 -9.86
CA ASN A 165 11.29 5.64 -10.93
C ASN A 165 10.35 4.63 -11.59
N LEU A 166 9.44 5.10 -12.44
CA LEU A 166 8.45 4.23 -13.11
C LEU A 166 9.09 3.12 -13.95
N SER A 167 10.26 3.36 -14.55
CA SER A 167 10.96 2.33 -15.32
C SER A 167 11.45 1.20 -14.43
N ILE A 168 12.04 1.51 -13.28
CA ILE A 168 12.45 0.53 -12.28
C ILE A 168 11.23 -0.22 -11.75
N VAL A 169 10.15 0.49 -11.38
CA VAL A 169 8.91 -0.15 -10.88
C VAL A 169 8.35 -1.11 -11.92
N LYS A 170 8.28 -0.73 -13.19
CA LYS A 170 7.81 -1.60 -14.29
C LYS A 170 8.70 -2.83 -14.49
N SER A 171 9.99 -2.76 -14.16
CA SER A 171 10.96 -3.85 -14.35
C SER A 171 11.01 -4.85 -13.17
N ILE A 172 10.30 -4.60 -12.07
CA ILE A 172 10.24 -5.53 -10.93
C ILE A 172 9.70 -6.87 -11.42
N GLN A 173 10.40 -7.93 -11.08
CA GLN A 173 10.00 -9.30 -11.42
C GLN A 173 9.04 -9.83 -10.37
N ILE A 174 7.91 -10.37 -10.83
CA ILE A 174 6.85 -10.95 -10.01
C ILE A 174 6.63 -12.37 -10.47
N PHE A 175 6.69 -13.33 -9.56
CA PHE A 175 6.26 -14.67 -9.89
C PHE A 175 4.72 -14.79 -9.81
N LEU A 176 4.15 -15.63 -10.65
CA LEU A 176 2.70 -15.75 -10.83
C LEU A 176 2.25 -17.21 -10.60
N PRO A 177 1.85 -17.57 -9.38
CA PRO A 177 1.12 -18.82 -9.16
C PRO A 177 -0.23 -18.82 -9.92
N PRO A 178 -0.90 -19.96 -10.08
CA PRO A 178 -2.25 -19.99 -10.63
C PRO A 178 -3.18 -18.98 -9.96
N LEU A 179 -3.99 -18.26 -10.72
CA LEU A 179 -4.87 -17.20 -10.22
C LEU A 179 -5.85 -17.70 -9.14
N SER A 180 -6.29 -18.97 -9.23
CA SER A 180 -7.12 -19.61 -8.20
C SER A 180 -6.41 -19.69 -6.84
N LEU A 181 -5.10 -19.95 -6.84
CA LEU A 181 -4.30 -20.03 -5.62
C LEU A 181 -4.04 -18.61 -5.05
N GLN A 182 -3.80 -17.62 -5.91
CA GLN A 182 -3.70 -16.22 -5.50
C GLN A 182 -4.98 -15.74 -4.82
N ARG A 183 -6.15 -16.04 -5.39
CA ARG A 183 -7.45 -15.69 -4.83
C ARG A 183 -7.75 -16.42 -3.51
N LEU A 184 -7.35 -17.67 -3.38
CA LEU A 184 -7.47 -18.39 -2.11
C LEU A 184 -6.62 -17.72 -1.02
N PHE A 185 -5.41 -17.30 -1.34
CA PHE A 185 -4.56 -16.52 -0.44
C PHE A 185 -5.23 -15.19 -0.07
N ALA A 186 -5.73 -14.43 -1.05
CA ALA A 186 -6.41 -13.17 -0.82
C ALA A 186 -7.59 -13.30 0.16
N GLN A 187 -8.42 -14.33 0.01
CA GLN A 187 -9.53 -14.62 0.95
C GLN A 187 -9.03 -14.85 2.38
N ARG A 188 -7.91 -15.58 2.56
CA ARG A 188 -7.32 -15.80 3.89
C ARG A 188 -6.75 -14.52 4.49
N ILE A 189 -6.09 -13.69 3.69
CA ILE A 189 -5.59 -12.38 4.13
C ILE A 189 -6.75 -11.47 4.55
N GLU A 190 -7.83 -11.41 3.79
CA GLU A 190 -9.02 -10.64 4.17
C GLU A 190 -9.64 -11.11 5.49
N GLN A 191 -9.60 -12.41 5.77
CA GLN A 191 -10.05 -12.94 7.06
C GLN A 191 -9.12 -12.48 8.19
N ILE A 192 -7.81 -12.60 8.01
CA ILE A 192 -6.80 -12.12 8.97
C ILE A 192 -6.98 -10.63 9.27
N GLU A 193 -7.19 -9.81 8.23
CA GLU A 193 -7.38 -8.37 8.40
C GLU A 193 -8.70 -8.03 9.12
N ARG A 194 -9.78 -8.79 8.91
CA ARG A 194 -11.04 -8.63 9.68
C ARG A 194 -10.81 -8.92 11.15
N GLU A 195 -10.18 -10.04 11.49
CA GLU A 195 -9.89 -10.42 12.88
C GLU A 195 -8.96 -9.39 13.56
N LYS A 196 -7.94 -8.92 12.83
CA LYS A 196 -7.03 -7.85 13.29
C LYS A 196 -7.79 -6.56 13.59
N SER A 197 -8.73 -6.16 12.73
CA SER A 197 -9.56 -4.97 12.92
C SER A 197 -10.45 -5.08 14.16
N GLU A 198 -11.06 -6.24 14.42
CA GLU A 198 -11.87 -6.50 15.61
C GLU A 198 -11.05 -6.40 16.90
N VAL A 199 -9.82 -6.95 16.89
CA VAL A 199 -8.89 -6.83 18.03
C VAL A 199 -8.50 -5.37 18.24
N GLN A 200 -8.21 -4.63 17.17
CA GLN A 200 -7.86 -3.20 17.22
C GLN A 200 -8.98 -2.37 17.84
N LYS A 201 -10.24 -2.59 17.39
CA LYS A 201 -11.43 -1.95 17.95
C LYS A 201 -11.58 -2.26 19.44
N SER A 202 -11.40 -3.51 19.83
CA SER A 202 -11.47 -3.93 21.24
C SER A 202 -10.38 -3.27 22.11
N ILE A 203 -9.20 -2.99 21.54
CA ILE A 203 -8.14 -2.24 22.23
C ILE A 203 -8.60 -0.80 22.47
N GLN A 204 -9.12 -0.14 21.43
CA GLN A 204 -9.58 1.24 21.51
C GLN A 204 -10.73 1.41 22.51
N ASP A 205 -11.69 0.50 22.51
CA ASP A 205 -12.82 0.50 23.47
C ASP A 205 -12.32 0.37 24.91
N LEU A 206 -11.34 -0.50 25.18
CA LEU A 206 -10.73 -0.65 26.50
C LEU A 206 -9.92 0.58 26.92
N GLU A 207 -9.16 1.19 26.02
CA GLU A 207 -8.41 2.41 26.31
C GLU A 207 -9.36 3.57 26.64
N THR A 208 -10.47 3.68 25.90
CA THR A 208 -11.53 4.67 26.17
C THR A 208 -12.19 4.44 27.54
N LEU A 209 -12.51 3.19 27.87
CA LEU A 209 -13.11 2.82 29.16
C LEU A 209 -12.16 3.12 30.33
N LEU A 210 -10.86 2.83 30.16
CA LEU A 210 -9.84 3.14 31.16
C LEU A 210 -9.73 4.64 31.38
N ALA A 211 -9.68 5.43 30.31
CA ALA A 211 -9.61 6.89 30.39
C ALA A 211 -10.82 7.48 31.13
N SER A 212 -12.04 7.02 30.80
CA SER A 212 -13.27 7.44 31.46
C SER A 212 -13.30 7.08 32.96
N ARG A 213 -12.82 5.88 33.33
CA ARG A 213 -12.74 5.48 34.75
C ARG A 213 -11.69 6.27 35.52
N MET A 214 -10.54 6.55 34.93
CA MET A 214 -9.51 7.38 35.57
C MET A 214 -10.05 8.79 35.83
N GLN A 215 -10.75 9.40 34.87
CA GLN A 215 -11.35 10.71 35.05
C GLN A 215 -12.35 10.72 36.23
N TYR A 216 -13.20 9.69 36.33
CA TYR A 216 -14.18 9.55 37.44
C TYR A 216 -13.55 9.41 38.81
N TRP A 217 -12.34 8.83 38.95
CA TRP A 217 -11.70 8.60 40.23
C TRP A 217 -10.75 9.74 40.67
N PHE A 218 -10.36 10.64 39.77
CA PHE A 218 -9.41 11.72 40.01
C PHE A 218 -10.01 13.13 39.87
N GLU A 219 -11.32 13.27 39.56
CA GLU A 219 -12.16 14.46 39.74
C GLU A 219 -12.99 14.32 41.02
#